data_3af6da70ffdfff74a2861309dae12445
#
_entry.id   3af6da70ffdfff74a2861309dae12445
#
_cell.length_a   1.000
_cell.length_b   1.000
_cell.length_c   1.000
_cell.angle_alpha   90.00
_cell.angle_beta   90.00
_cell.angle_gamma   90.00
#
_symmetry.space_group_name_H-M   'P 1'
#
loop_
_entity.id
_entity.type
_entity.pdbx_description
1 polymer ?
#
loop_
_entity_poly.entity_id
_entity_poly.type
_entity_poly.pdbx_seq_one_letter_code
_entity_poly.pdbx_strand_id
1 'polypeptide(L)'
;MTLKAAIIADDLTGALDTGTPFVEAGLSVSVAIDVEAAEDAIATGCDVVVINTASRALGEREAAERVRLATETLRGVKPAVVMKKIDSRLKGNVAVESLALADALGLETILVAPAVPDQERVTYRGCVVGRGVDKPLPIADLFESRAGSITIADAENDSDLDQIVADQDWQLALAVGARGLGAALARQLGETGRQSVPEFAATRRTLFAFGSRDPITATQMDRLEASGVLRMVMDAPSGEIEGGEGMALPALLRCTGDMTADAALVARRFAAGVRSVIDDTRPDMLMVGGGDTALAVFQALGVRVLAPQGEIEAGVPWFEVTAGDGRHFRCAVKSGGFGKPDSLLRLVLWNRAA
;
A
#
# COMPACT_ATOMS: atom_id res chain seq x y z
N MET A 1 -2.42 19.22 17.62
CA MET A 1 -1.32 18.80 16.73
C MET A 1 -1.73 19.08 15.31
N THR A 2 -0.86 19.63 14.49
CA THR A 2 -1.19 19.94 13.09
C THR A 2 -0.67 18.81 12.24
N LEU A 3 -1.55 18.10 11.54
CA LEU A 3 -1.20 17.05 10.60
C LEU A 3 -0.46 17.67 9.41
N LYS A 4 0.69 17.13 9.02
CA LYS A 4 1.44 17.62 7.85
C LYS A 4 0.79 17.16 6.54
N ALA A 5 0.33 15.90 6.51
CA ALA A 5 -0.39 15.38 5.33
C ALA A 5 -1.48 14.38 5.72
N ALA A 6 -2.54 14.34 4.91
CA ALA A 6 -3.54 13.28 4.91
C ALA A 6 -3.61 12.65 3.51
N ILE A 7 -3.54 11.33 3.44
CA ILE A 7 -3.56 10.57 2.19
C ILE A 7 -4.77 9.65 2.17
N ILE A 8 -5.61 9.75 1.15
CA ILE A 8 -6.76 8.86 0.93
C ILE A 8 -6.40 7.89 -0.20
N ALA A 9 -6.25 6.62 0.11
CA ALA A 9 -5.83 5.58 -0.84
C ALA A 9 -6.95 4.59 -1.12
N ASP A 10 -7.04 4.09 -2.35
CA ASP A 10 -8.07 3.16 -2.81
C ASP A 10 -7.75 1.69 -2.48
N ASP A 11 -6.51 1.38 -2.13
CA ASP A 11 -6.09 0.05 -1.66
C ASP A 11 -4.98 0.12 -0.60
N LEU A 12 -4.86 -0.94 0.21
CA LEU A 12 -3.94 -0.98 1.34
C LEU A 12 -2.46 -0.99 0.92
N THR A 13 -2.12 -1.66 -0.19
CA THR A 13 -0.74 -1.65 -0.69
C THR A 13 -0.33 -0.26 -1.16
N GLY A 14 -1.23 0.46 -1.83
CA GLY A 14 -1.01 1.84 -2.23
C GLY A 14 -0.92 2.80 -1.04
N ALA A 15 -1.72 2.56 0.01
CA ALA A 15 -1.65 3.32 1.25
C ALA A 15 -0.27 3.21 1.91
N LEU A 16 0.21 1.99 2.07
CA LEU A 16 1.53 1.71 2.65
C LEU A 16 2.67 2.21 1.76
N ASP A 17 2.63 1.91 0.47
CA ASP A 17 3.63 2.30 -0.53
C ASP A 17 3.82 3.83 -0.60
N THR A 18 2.73 4.60 -0.44
CA THR A 18 2.78 6.06 -0.50
C THR A 18 3.08 6.68 0.87
N GLY A 19 2.70 6.03 1.98
CA GLY A 19 2.99 6.51 3.33
C GLY A 19 4.43 6.30 3.76
N THR A 20 5.08 5.21 3.35
CA THR A 20 6.42 4.85 3.84
C THR A 20 7.51 5.86 3.48
N PRO A 21 7.55 6.52 2.31
CA PRO A 21 8.50 7.58 2.02
C PRO A 21 8.52 8.73 3.06
N PHE A 22 7.40 9.01 3.72
CA PHE A 22 7.34 10.01 4.78
C PHE A 22 8.11 9.57 6.03
N VAL A 23 8.12 8.26 6.34
CA VAL A 23 8.95 7.71 7.42
C VAL A 23 10.43 7.93 7.11
N GLU A 24 10.84 7.67 5.87
CA GLU A 24 12.23 7.89 5.41
C GLU A 24 12.61 9.37 5.43
N ALA A 25 11.62 10.26 5.26
CA ALA A 25 11.78 11.71 5.43
C ALA A 25 11.71 12.18 6.90
N GLY A 26 11.71 11.27 7.87
CA GLY A 26 11.74 11.57 9.30
C GLY A 26 10.38 11.92 9.92
N LEU A 27 9.27 11.61 9.26
CA LEU A 27 7.92 11.87 9.76
C LEU A 27 7.27 10.61 10.33
N SER A 28 6.46 10.76 11.38
CA SER A 28 5.64 9.66 11.90
C SER A 28 4.42 9.44 11.00
N VAL A 29 4.13 8.17 10.67
CA VAL A 29 3.05 7.79 9.77
C VAL A 29 2.14 6.77 10.44
N SER A 30 0.83 6.98 10.33
CA SER A 30 -0.19 6.00 10.73
C SER A 30 -1.10 5.68 9.55
N VAL A 31 -1.27 4.40 9.27
CA VAL A 31 -2.09 3.89 8.17
C VAL A 31 -3.31 3.19 8.75
N ALA A 32 -4.50 3.76 8.56
CA ALA A 32 -5.76 3.09 8.82
C ALA A 32 -5.99 2.00 7.77
N ILE A 33 -6.23 0.76 8.18
CA ILE A 33 -6.43 -0.35 7.23
C ILE A 33 -7.74 -0.25 6.46
N ASP A 34 -8.72 0.48 7.00
CA ASP A 34 -10.01 0.81 6.41
C ASP A 34 -10.52 2.16 6.94
N VAL A 35 -11.69 2.61 6.44
CA VAL A 35 -12.29 3.90 6.85
C VAL A 35 -12.71 3.86 8.33
N GLU A 36 -13.14 2.72 8.80
CA GLU A 36 -13.59 2.50 10.18
C GLU A 36 -12.45 2.62 11.21
N ALA A 37 -11.19 2.50 10.75
CA ALA A 37 -9.98 2.69 11.56
C ALA A 37 -9.38 4.10 11.48
N ALA A 38 -9.97 5.01 10.70
CA ALA A 38 -9.40 6.33 10.43
C ALA A 38 -9.22 7.18 11.70
N GLU A 39 -10.21 7.19 12.59
CA GLU A 39 -10.12 7.93 13.86
C GLU A 39 -9.03 7.39 14.77
N ASP A 40 -8.82 6.07 14.80
CA ASP A 40 -7.74 5.45 15.58
C ASP A 40 -6.36 5.87 15.05
N ALA A 41 -6.20 5.89 13.72
CA ALA A 41 -4.97 6.34 13.08
C ALA A 41 -4.66 7.82 13.38
N ILE A 42 -5.68 8.69 13.32
CA ILE A 42 -5.55 10.11 13.68
C ILE A 42 -5.20 10.27 15.16
N ALA A 43 -5.83 9.48 16.03
CA ALA A 43 -5.62 9.55 17.48
C ALA A 43 -4.19 9.17 17.92
N THR A 44 -3.38 8.51 17.05
CA THR A 44 -1.96 8.25 17.33
C THR A 44 -1.12 9.52 17.46
N GLY A 45 -1.61 10.65 16.94
CA GLY A 45 -0.89 11.92 16.95
C GLY A 45 0.29 11.96 15.95
N CYS A 46 0.22 11.20 14.88
CA CYS A 46 1.23 11.15 13.81
C CYS A 46 1.34 12.45 13.01
N ASP A 47 2.43 12.63 12.27
CA ASP A 47 2.61 13.74 11.32
C ASP A 47 1.80 13.52 10.04
N VAL A 48 1.64 12.26 9.61
CA VAL A 48 0.96 11.87 8.36
C VAL A 48 -0.02 10.74 8.64
N VAL A 49 -1.29 10.94 8.28
CA VAL A 49 -2.30 9.88 8.29
C VAL A 49 -2.57 9.39 6.88
N VAL A 50 -2.65 8.09 6.72
CA VAL A 50 -3.07 7.44 5.47
C VAL A 50 -4.32 6.63 5.75
N ILE A 51 -5.38 6.83 4.98
CA ILE A 51 -6.66 6.11 5.15
C ILE A 51 -6.90 5.27 3.90
N ASN A 52 -6.94 3.94 4.08
CA ASN A 52 -7.34 3.03 3.02
C ASN A 52 -8.87 3.00 2.93
N THR A 53 -9.43 3.33 1.78
CA THR A 53 -10.88 3.23 1.52
C THR A 53 -11.32 1.85 1.05
N ALA A 54 -10.36 0.99 0.63
CA ALA A 54 -10.63 -0.33 0.05
C ALA A 54 -11.66 -0.28 -1.10
N SER A 55 -11.60 0.77 -1.92
CA SER A 55 -12.64 1.14 -2.90
C SER A 55 -12.30 0.79 -4.33
N ARG A 56 -11.07 0.30 -4.61
CA ARG A 56 -10.59 0.06 -5.99
C ARG A 56 -11.51 -0.82 -6.83
N ALA A 57 -12.10 -1.86 -6.22
CA ALA A 57 -12.97 -2.82 -6.89
C ALA A 57 -14.46 -2.50 -6.73
N LEU A 58 -14.82 -1.43 -6.04
CA LEU A 58 -16.21 -1.04 -5.82
C LEU A 58 -16.78 -0.31 -7.05
N GLY A 59 -18.11 -0.23 -7.12
CA GLY A 59 -18.78 0.64 -8.06
C GLY A 59 -18.55 2.12 -7.73
N GLU A 60 -18.62 2.98 -8.75
CA GLU A 60 -18.30 4.42 -8.65
C GLU A 60 -18.99 5.14 -7.47
N ARG A 61 -20.30 4.88 -7.30
CA ARG A 61 -21.10 5.52 -6.23
C ARG A 61 -20.60 5.11 -4.85
N GLU A 62 -20.31 3.84 -4.65
CA GLU A 62 -19.82 3.32 -3.38
C GLU A 62 -18.39 3.78 -3.10
N ALA A 63 -17.53 3.81 -4.12
CA ALA A 63 -16.17 4.33 -4.03
C ALA A 63 -16.17 5.80 -3.61
N ALA A 64 -17.01 6.65 -4.25
CA ALA A 64 -17.16 8.04 -3.85
C ALA A 64 -17.64 8.20 -2.39
N GLU A 65 -18.59 7.36 -1.95
CA GLU A 65 -19.08 7.38 -0.59
C GLU A 65 -18.01 7.02 0.44
N ARG A 66 -17.21 5.98 0.17
CA ARG A 66 -16.06 5.62 1.00
C ARG A 66 -15.07 6.77 1.16
N VAL A 67 -14.80 7.49 0.07
CA VAL A 67 -13.92 8.67 0.12
C VAL A 67 -14.54 9.79 0.96
N ARG A 68 -15.86 10.07 0.84
CA ARG A 68 -16.53 11.08 1.67
C ARG A 68 -16.47 10.73 3.16
N LEU A 69 -16.75 9.47 3.52
CA LEU A 69 -16.65 8.98 4.90
C LEU A 69 -15.22 9.15 5.45
N ALA A 70 -14.19 8.78 4.67
CA ALA A 70 -12.81 9.01 5.05
C ALA A 70 -12.49 10.50 5.24
N THR A 71 -13.05 11.38 4.39
CA THR A 71 -12.84 12.82 4.47
C THR A 71 -13.52 13.42 5.71
N GLU A 72 -14.67 12.89 6.12
CA GLU A 72 -15.38 13.34 7.32
C GLU A 72 -14.54 13.21 8.58
N THR A 73 -13.72 12.19 8.70
CA THR A 73 -12.81 12.00 9.85
C THR A 73 -11.73 13.09 9.92
N LEU A 74 -11.45 13.78 8.81
CA LEU A 74 -10.48 14.88 8.74
C LEU A 74 -11.06 16.24 9.14
N ARG A 75 -12.38 16.38 9.37
CA ARG A 75 -13.02 17.69 9.66
C ARG A 75 -12.46 18.41 10.89
N GLY A 76 -11.98 17.65 11.88
CA GLY A 76 -11.36 18.18 13.10
C GLY A 76 -9.85 18.41 13.00
N VAL A 77 -9.25 18.02 11.89
CA VAL A 77 -7.80 18.06 11.64
C VAL A 77 -7.56 18.86 10.37
N LYS A 78 -6.60 19.78 10.39
CA LYS A 78 -6.27 20.59 9.20
C LYS A 78 -4.90 20.17 8.69
N PRO A 79 -4.81 19.16 7.81
CA PRO A 79 -3.55 18.77 7.19
C PRO A 79 -3.04 19.89 6.28
N ALA A 80 -1.71 20.07 6.23
CA ALA A 80 -1.11 21.05 5.31
C ALA A 80 -1.30 20.65 3.84
N VAL A 81 -1.35 19.34 3.58
CA VAL A 81 -1.60 18.75 2.25
C VAL A 81 -2.60 17.62 2.37
N VAL A 82 -3.56 17.56 1.44
CA VAL A 82 -4.40 16.37 1.23
C VAL A 82 -4.07 15.74 -0.12
N MET A 83 -3.82 14.44 -0.12
CA MET A 83 -3.49 13.68 -1.32
C MET A 83 -4.49 12.55 -1.56
N LYS A 84 -5.03 12.46 -2.77
CA LYS A 84 -5.69 11.26 -3.27
C LYS A 84 -4.66 10.35 -3.91
N LYS A 85 -4.40 9.22 -3.29
CA LYS A 85 -3.55 8.17 -3.87
C LYS A 85 -4.34 7.37 -4.89
N ILE A 86 -3.80 7.26 -6.09
CA ILE A 86 -4.37 6.51 -7.20
C ILE A 86 -3.40 5.44 -7.71
N ASP A 87 -3.91 4.46 -8.42
CA ASP A 87 -3.05 3.48 -9.12
C ASP A 87 -2.28 4.16 -10.25
N SER A 88 -0.98 3.87 -10.35
CA SER A 88 -0.09 4.50 -11.35
C SER A 88 -0.35 4.05 -12.81
N ARG A 89 -1.22 3.04 -13.01
CA ARG A 89 -1.75 2.64 -14.32
C ARG A 89 -3.23 3.01 -14.47
N LEU A 90 -3.70 3.96 -13.64
CA LEU A 90 -5.04 4.54 -13.65
C LEU A 90 -6.17 3.51 -13.47
N LYS A 91 -5.92 2.41 -12.74
CA LYS A 91 -6.95 1.42 -12.40
C LYS A 91 -7.85 1.93 -11.27
N GLY A 92 -9.09 1.42 -11.24
CA GLY A 92 -10.07 1.77 -10.21
C GLY A 92 -10.84 3.05 -10.55
N ASN A 93 -11.40 3.69 -9.55
CA ASN A 93 -12.34 4.81 -9.68
C ASN A 93 -11.63 6.18 -9.59
N VAL A 94 -10.53 6.35 -10.37
CA VAL A 94 -9.60 7.49 -10.26
C VAL A 94 -10.30 8.84 -10.22
N ALA A 95 -11.10 9.15 -11.25
CA ALA A 95 -11.75 10.46 -11.34
C ALA A 95 -12.85 10.63 -10.29
N VAL A 96 -13.72 9.65 -10.15
CA VAL A 96 -14.87 9.71 -9.23
C VAL A 96 -14.41 9.92 -7.79
N GLU A 97 -13.39 9.21 -7.35
CA GLU A 97 -12.85 9.35 -6.00
C GLU A 97 -12.10 10.68 -5.81
N SER A 98 -11.33 11.12 -6.80
CA SER A 98 -10.62 12.42 -6.74
C SER A 98 -11.58 13.58 -6.69
N LEU A 99 -12.65 13.56 -7.50
CA LEU A 99 -13.68 14.57 -7.50
C LEU A 99 -14.48 14.57 -6.19
N ALA A 100 -14.85 13.39 -5.68
CA ALA A 100 -15.54 13.27 -4.40
C ALA A 100 -14.72 13.86 -3.23
N LEU A 101 -13.39 13.65 -3.24
CA LEU A 101 -12.48 14.21 -2.25
C LEU A 101 -12.37 15.72 -2.38
N ALA A 102 -12.17 16.25 -3.59
CA ALA A 102 -12.09 17.68 -3.85
C ALA A 102 -13.37 18.41 -3.42
N ASP A 103 -14.55 17.87 -3.79
CA ASP A 103 -15.84 18.41 -3.42
C ASP A 103 -16.05 18.43 -1.89
N ALA A 104 -15.69 17.33 -1.20
CA ALA A 104 -15.83 17.22 0.25
C ALA A 104 -14.92 18.19 1.02
N LEU A 105 -13.78 18.56 0.43
CA LEU A 105 -12.82 19.54 0.99
C LEU A 105 -13.10 20.98 0.54
N GLY A 106 -13.96 21.19 -0.45
CA GLY A 106 -14.19 22.51 -1.04
C GLY A 106 -13.02 23.01 -1.89
N LEU A 107 -12.22 22.10 -2.47
CA LEU A 107 -11.08 22.43 -3.33
C LEU A 107 -11.54 22.48 -4.81
N GLU A 108 -11.26 23.59 -5.47
CA GLU A 108 -11.64 23.78 -6.88
C GLU A 108 -10.58 23.28 -7.86
N THR A 109 -9.32 23.25 -7.44
CA THR A 109 -8.19 22.83 -8.29
C THR A 109 -7.72 21.43 -7.93
N ILE A 110 -7.46 20.61 -8.94
CA ILE A 110 -6.91 19.27 -8.81
C ILE A 110 -5.65 19.18 -9.66
N LEU A 111 -4.52 18.82 -9.04
CA LEU A 111 -3.28 18.53 -9.74
C LEU A 111 -3.06 17.02 -9.82
N VAL A 112 -2.92 16.49 -11.03
CA VAL A 112 -2.77 15.06 -11.30
C VAL A 112 -1.35 14.75 -11.80
N ALA A 113 -0.58 14.01 -10.99
CA ALA A 113 0.80 13.61 -11.28
C ALA A 113 1.03 12.13 -10.89
N PRO A 114 0.62 11.16 -11.72
CA PRO A 114 0.67 9.72 -11.38
C PRO A 114 2.02 9.05 -11.65
N ALA A 115 3.05 9.78 -12.04
CA ALA A 115 4.36 9.22 -12.34
C ALA A 115 4.99 8.47 -11.16
N VAL A 116 5.72 7.39 -11.46
CA VAL A 116 6.52 6.59 -10.52
C VAL A 116 7.85 6.27 -11.22
N PRO A 117 8.79 7.22 -11.26
CA PRO A 117 10.03 7.11 -12.03
C PRO A 117 10.91 5.92 -11.63
N ASP A 118 10.97 5.56 -10.35
CA ASP A 118 11.69 4.40 -9.82
C ASP A 118 11.17 3.06 -10.37
N GLN A 119 9.96 3.05 -10.94
CA GLN A 119 9.35 1.92 -11.62
C GLN A 119 9.32 2.08 -13.15
N GLU A 120 10.08 3.02 -13.69
CA GLU A 120 10.10 3.29 -15.14
C GLU A 120 8.70 3.62 -15.70
N ARG A 121 7.85 4.26 -14.89
CA ARG A 121 6.51 4.69 -15.27
C ARG A 121 6.39 6.18 -15.08
N VAL A 122 6.18 6.89 -16.19
CA VAL A 122 6.25 8.34 -16.24
C VAL A 122 4.98 8.95 -16.81
N THR A 123 4.81 10.26 -16.62
CA THR A 123 3.75 11.02 -17.29
C THR A 123 4.40 11.87 -18.36
N TYR A 124 4.01 11.64 -19.61
CA TYR A 124 4.53 12.34 -20.77
C TYR A 124 3.39 12.76 -21.70
N ARG A 125 3.32 14.06 -22.03
CA ARG A 125 2.25 14.67 -22.84
C ARG A 125 0.84 14.32 -22.34
N GLY A 126 0.65 14.40 -21.03
CA GLY A 126 -0.64 14.13 -20.39
C GLY A 126 -1.06 12.66 -20.36
N CYS A 127 -0.16 11.73 -20.70
CA CYS A 127 -0.40 10.29 -20.70
C CYS A 127 0.52 9.57 -19.73
N VAL A 128 0.02 8.53 -19.08
CA VAL A 128 0.88 7.57 -18.39
C VAL A 128 1.49 6.62 -19.41
N VAL A 129 2.81 6.47 -19.36
CA VAL A 129 3.60 5.58 -20.26
C VAL A 129 4.67 4.82 -19.47
N GLY A 130 5.29 3.82 -20.09
CA GLY A 130 6.43 3.09 -19.53
C GLY A 130 6.08 1.69 -19.05
N ARG A 131 6.81 1.18 -18.07
CA ARG A 131 6.76 -0.23 -17.65
C ARG A 131 5.35 -0.68 -17.22
N GLY A 132 4.83 -1.74 -17.88
CA GLY A 132 3.51 -2.31 -17.61
C GLY A 132 2.34 -1.49 -18.17
N VAL A 133 2.63 -0.61 -19.14
CA VAL A 133 1.65 0.16 -19.90
C VAL A 133 1.84 -0.14 -21.39
N ASP A 134 0.94 -0.95 -21.96
CA ASP A 134 1.06 -1.40 -23.35
C ASP A 134 0.77 -0.27 -24.37
N LYS A 135 -0.11 0.66 -23.98
CA LYS A 135 -0.48 1.84 -24.77
C LYS A 135 -0.57 3.05 -23.85
N PRO A 136 -0.16 4.26 -24.31
CA PRO A 136 -0.32 5.48 -23.54
C PRO A 136 -1.74 5.60 -22.99
N LEU A 137 -1.86 5.92 -21.68
CA LEU A 137 -3.13 6.10 -21.00
C LEU A 137 -3.38 7.59 -20.82
N PRO A 138 -4.29 8.22 -21.61
CA PRO A 138 -4.60 9.64 -21.49
C PRO A 138 -5.28 9.92 -20.13
N ILE A 139 -4.72 10.85 -19.35
CA ILE A 139 -5.27 11.19 -18.04
C ILE A 139 -6.52 12.06 -18.18
N ALA A 140 -6.52 12.97 -19.18
CA ALA A 140 -7.63 13.91 -19.42
C ALA A 140 -8.98 13.20 -19.65
N ASP A 141 -8.97 12.06 -20.32
CA ASP A 141 -10.18 11.28 -20.65
C ASP A 141 -10.95 10.84 -19.39
N LEU A 142 -10.24 10.67 -18.26
CA LEU A 142 -10.86 10.30 -16.99
C LEU A 142 -11.63 11.47 -16.33
N PHE A 143 -11.26 12.70 -16.63
CA PHE A 143 -11.76 13.90 -15.96
C PHE A 143 -12.60 14.83 -16.85
N GLU A 144 -13.18 14.32 -17.94
CA GLU A 144 -13.93 15.11 -18.94
C GLU A 144 -15.00 16.02 -18.29
N SER A 145 -15.67 15.55 -17.23
CA SER A 145 -16.73 16.29 -16.53
C SER A 145 -16.25 17.55 -15.82
N ARG A 146 -14.95 17.71 -15.56
CA ARG A 146 -14.31 18.82 -14.84
C ARG A 146 -13.00 19.32 -15.47
N ALA A 147 -12.87 19.22 -16.78
CA ALA A 147 -11.63 19.53 -17.53
C ALA A 147 -11.04 20.91 -17.19
N GLY A 148 -11.85 21.91 -16.84
CA GLY A 148 -11.36 23.26 -16.51
C GLY A 148 -10.71 23.42 -15.13
N SER A 149 -10.87 22.42 -14.23
CA SER A 149 -10.35 22.45 -12.86
C SER A 149 -9.18 21.47 -12.65
N ILE A 150 -8.77 20.77 -13.72
CA ILE A 150 -7.74 19.72 -13.66
C ILE A 150 -6.45 20.21 -14.31
N THR A 151 -5.36 20.14 -13.57
CA THR A 151 -4.01 20.34 -14.09
C THR A 151 -3.31 18.98 -14.14
N ILE A 152 -2.93 18.54 -15.33
CA ILE A 152 -2.12 17.32 -15.51
C ILE A 152 -0.67 17.74 -15.61
N ALA A 153 0.17 17.21 -14.72
CA ALA A 153 1.58 17.51 -14.68
C ALA A 153 2.40 16.35 -15.26
N ASP A 154 3.19 16.64 -16.29
CA ASP A 154 4.16 15.69 -16.83
C ASP A 154 5.36 15.61 -15.88
N ALA A 155 5.84 14.37 -15.65
CA ALA A 155 7.03 14.11 -14.85
C ALA A 155 7.70 12.83 -15.36
N GLU A 156 8.99 12.93 -15.70
CA GLU A 156 9.81 11.82 -16.20
C GLU A 156 10.81 11.33 -15.14
N ASN A 157 11.07 12.14 -14.12
CA ASN A 157 12.01 11.84 -13.04
C ASN A 157 11.55 12.47 -11.71
N ASP A 158 12.27 12.17 -10.62
CA ASP A 158 11.95 12.68 -9.29
C ASP A 158 12.10 14.19 -9.17
N SER A 159 13.05 14.80 -9.90
CA SER A 159 13.26 16.25 -9.89
C SER A 159 12.06 17.00 -10.49
N ASP A 160 11.41 16.43 -11.51
CA ASP A 160 10.19 17.01 -12.08
C ASP A 160 9.06 17.00 -11.03
N LEU A 161 8.91 15.88 -10.29
CA LEU A 161 7.94 15.77 -9.23
C LEU A 161 8.24 16.74 -8.07
N ASP A 162 9.50 16.90 -7.69
CA ASP A 162 9.92 17.86 -6.66
C ASP A 162 9.56 19.30 -7.06
N GLN A 163 9.78 19.66 -8.32
CA GLN A 163 9.43 20.98 -8.84
C GLN A 163 7.90 21.19 -8.84
N ILE A 164 7.13 20.19 -9.30
CA ILE A 164 5.66 20.23 -9.27
C ILE A 164 5.16 20.48 -7.84
N VAL A 165 5.73 19.77 -6.87
CA VAL A 165 5.34 19.91 -5.46
C VAL A 165 5.71 21.27 -4.91
N ALA A 166 6.89 21.82 -5.27
CA ALA A 166 7.38 23.12 -4.80
C ALA A 166 6.58 24.29 -5.36
N ASP A 167 6.08 24.19 -6.59
CA ASP A 167 5.37 25.27 -7.28
C ASP A 167 3.88 25.36 -6.92
N GLN A 168 3.35 24.39 -6.11
CA GLN A 168 1.92 24.30 -5.84
C GLN A 168 1.53 24.82 -4.45
N ASP A 169 0.45 25.58 -4.39
CA ASP A 169 -0.23 25.91 -3.12
C ASP A 169 -1.23 24.81 -2.74
N TRP A 170 -0.81 23.94 -1.84
CA TRP A 170 -1.61 22.79 -1.39
C TRP A 170 -2.81 23.16 -0.52
N GLN A 171 -2.96 24.41 -0.12
CA GLN A 171 -4.18 24.88 0.56
C GLN A 171 -5.33 25.11 -0.44
N LEU A 172 -5.02 25.27 -1.72
CA LEU A 172 -5.98 25.58 -2.79
C LEU A 172 -6.17 24.42 -3.76
N ALA A 173 -5.29 23.40 -3.73
CA ALA A 173 -5.30 22.29 -4.67
C ALA A 173 -5.28 20.93 -3.99
N LEU A 174 -6.02 19.98 -4.57
CA LEU A 174 -5.93 18.57 -4.23
C LEU A 174 -4.75 17.93 -4.98
N ALA A 175 -3.84 17.29 -4.24
CA ALA A 175 -2.82 16.44 -4.83
C ALA A 175 -3.44 15.10 -5.25
N VAL A 176 -3.34 14.72 -6.52
CA VAL A 176 -3.78 13.41 -7.03
C VAL A 176 -2.61 12.74 -7.72
N GLY A 177 -2.21 11.57 -7.24
CA GLY A 177 -1.05 10.90 -7.83
C GLY A 177 -0.75 9.53 -7.23
N ALA A 178 0.35 8.95 -7.69
CA ALA A 178 0.85 7.67 -7.21
C ALA A 178 2.01 7.88 -6.21
N ARG A 179 2.76 6.80 -5.92
CA ARG A 179 3.92 6.81 -5.01
C ARG A 179 4.90 7.97 -5.27
N GLY A 180 5.21 8.28 -6.54
CA GLY A 180 6.20 9.30 -6.88
C GLY A 180 5.81 10.68 -6.35
N LEU A 181 4.53 11.09 -6.51
CA LEU A 181 4.04 12.35 -5.94
C LEU A 181 4.09 12.32 -4.40
N GLY A 182 3.72 11.18 -3.78
CA GLY A 182 3.84 11.00 -2.33
C GLY A 182 5.27 11.14 -1.82
N ALA A 183 6.24 10.56 -2.54
CA ALA A 183 7.67 10.67 -2.21
C ALA A 183 8.19 12.13 -2.36
N ALA A 184 7.76 12.87 -3.37
CA ALA A 184 8.10 14.29 -3.53
C ALA A 184 7.49 15.14 -2.39
N LEU A 185 6.22 14.91 -2.02
CA LEU A 185 5.61 15.54 -0.86
C LEU A 185 6.35 15.19 0.44
N ALA A 186 6.80 13.94 0.60
CA ALA A 186 7.58 13.51 1.74
C ALA A 186 8.92 14.27 1.83
N ARG A 187 9.63 14.44 0.73
CA ARG A 187 10.87 15.24 0.69
C ARG A 187 10.63 16.71 1.05
N GLN A 188 9.53 17.30 0.58
CA GLN A 188 9.19 18.70 0.88
C GLN A 188 8.80 18.90 2.35
N LEU A 189 8.01 17.99 2.92
CA LEU A 189 7.46 18.11 4.29
C LEU A 189 8.38 17.54 5.35
N GLY A 190 9.39 16.77 4.95
CA GLY A 190 10.32 16.06 5.82
C GLY A 190 11.17 16.98 6.68
N GLU A 191 11.70 16.42 7.76
CA GLU A 191 12.57 17.13 8.70
C GLU A 191 13.99 16.60 8.63
N THR A 192 14.93 17.46 8.29
CA THR A 192 16.36 17.12 8.32
C THR A 192 16.81 16.91 9.76
N GLY A 193 17.42 15.72 10.06
CA GLY A 193 18.02 15.43 11.37
C GLY A 193 17.16 14.62 12.33
N ARG A 194 15.99 14.12 11.93
CA ARG A 194 15.23 13.12 12.70
C ARG A 194 15.82 11.72 12.60
N GLN A 195 15.42 10.84 13.53
CA GLN A 195 15.95 9.50 13.76
C GLN A 195 16.20 8.69 12.50
N SER A 196 17.31 7.94 12.49
CA SER A 196 17.58 6.94 11.46
C SER A 196 16.43 5.93 11.40
N VAL A 197 15.93 5.66 10.20
CA VAL A 197 14.97 4.58 9.93
C VAL A 197 15.57 3.27 10.48
N PRO A 198 14.81 2.49 11.27
CA PRO A 198 15.29 1.20 11.75
C PRO A 198 15.68 0.29 10.60
N GLU A 199 16.82 -0.38 10.70
CA GLU A 199 17.22 -1.36 9.69
C GLU A 199 16.39 -2.64 9.86
N PHE A 200 15.86 -3.15 8.74
CA PHE A 200 15.13 -4.41 8.74
C PHE A 200 16.07 -5.58 9.03
N ALA A 201 15.72 -6.39 10.02
CA ALA A 201 16.45 -7.61 10.36
C ALA A 201 15.66 -8.85 9.94
N ALA A 202 16.21 -9.65 9.02
CA ALA A 202 15.64 -10.93 8.62
C ALA A 202 15.59 -11.93 9.79
N THR A 203 14.68 -12.92 9.72
CA THR A 203 14.52 -13.95 10.76
C THR A 203 14.39 -15.35 10.17
N ARG A 204 14.62 -16.38 10.98
CA ARG A 204 14.39 -17.79 10.59
C ARG A 204 12.92 -18.22 10.76
N ARG A 205 12.12 -17.42 11.43
CA ARG A 205 10.71 -17.75 11.75
C ARG A 205 9.77 -16.86 10.93
N THR A 206 9.94 -16.89 9.60
CA THR A 206 9.11 -16.12 8.66
C THR A 206 7.97 -16.99 8.13
N LEU A 207 6.76 -16.46 8.19
CA LEU A 207 5.59 -16.98 7.49
C LEU A 207 5.31 -16.12 6.27
N PHE A 208 5.27 -16.73 5.10
CA PHE A 208 4.87 -16.11 3.84
C PHE A 208 3.42 -16.47 3.53
N ALA A 209 2.58 -15.48 3.25
CA ALA A 209 1.15 -15.65 2.94
C ALA A 209 0.79 -14.88 1.67
N PHE A 210 0.63 -15.57 0.56
CA PHE A 210 0.42 -14.96 -0.75
C PHE A 210 -0.94 -15.33 -1.35
N GLY A 211 -1.82 -14.32 -1.47
CA GLY A 211 -3.05 -14.43 -2.25
C GLY A 211 -2.89 -13.88 -3.67
N SER A 212 -1.84 -13.10 -3.92
CA SER A 212 -1.57 -12.50 -5.22
C SER A 212 -1.17 -13.56 -6.27
N ARG A 213 -1.76 -13.46 -7.46
CA ARG A 213 -1.46 -14.29 -8.63
C ARG A 213 -0.71 -13.53 -9.73
N ASP A 214 -0.13 -12.38 -9.38
CA ASP A 214 0.70 -11.62 -10.30
C ASP A 214 1.93 -12.46 -10.72
N PRO A 215 2.29 -12.48 -12.02
CA PRO A 215 3.42 -13.28 -12.52
C PRO A 215 4.76 -12.96 -11.85
N ILE A 216 4.98 -11.70 -11.44
CA ILE A 216 6.19 -11.31 -10.70
C ILE A 216 6.21 -11.99 -9.34
N THR A 217 5.08 -11.98 -8.61
CA THR A 217 4.96 -12.68 -7.33
C THR A 217 5.12 -14.19 -7.49
N ALA A 218 4.54 -14.80 -8.53
CA ALA A 218 4.72 -16.22 -8.81
C ALA A 218 6.21 -16.57 -8.99
N THR A 219 6.93 -15.81 -9.81
CA THR A 219 8.39 -16.00 -10.00
C THR A 219 9.16 -15.86 -8.69
N GLN A 220 8.78 -14.95 -7.81
CA GLN A 220 9.41 -14.76 -6.51
C GLN A 220 9.16 -15.95 -5.57
N MET A 221 7.94 -16.49 -5.55
CA MET A 221 7.60 -17.69 -4.76
C MET A 221 8.35 -18.93 -5.28
N ASP A 222 8.41 -19.13 -6.61
CA ASP A 222 9.18 -20.22 -7.22
C ASP A 222 10.66 -20.14 -6.84
N ARG A 223 11.22 -18.93 -6.83
CA ARG A 223 12.61 -18.70 -6.46
C ARG A 223 12.86 -18.95 -4.98
N LEU A 224 11.92 -18.56 -4.12
CA LEU A 224 11.96 -18.83 -2.69
C LEU A 224 11.90 -20.34 -2.42
N GLU A 225 11.01 -21.07 -3.08
CA GLU A 225 10.88 -22.51 -2.96
C GLU A 225 12.15 -23.24 -3.48
N ALA A 226 12.65 -22.86 -4.67
CA ALA A 226 13.87 -23.43 -5.26
C ALA A 226 15.14 -23.19 -4.44
N SER A 227 15.14 -22.19 -3.54
CA SER A 227 16.28 -21.89 -2.66
C SER A 227 16.51 -22.95 -1.58
N GLY A 228 15.51 -23.79 -1.30
CA GLY A 228 15.55 -24.80 -0.24
C GLY A 228 15.52 -24.24 1.19
N VAL A 229 15.26 -22.94 1.36
CA VAL A 229 15.19 -22.31 2.70
C VAL A 229 13.89 -22.63 3.44
N LEU A 230 12.81 -22.89 2.69
CA LEU A 230 11.50 -23.20 3.26
C LEU A 230 11.48 -24.60 3.89
N ARG A 231 10.83 -24.71 5.04
CA ARG A 231 10.56 -25.98 5.71
C ARG A 231 9.26 -26.62 5.23
N MET A 232 8.31 -25.76 4.79
CA MET A 232 7.01 -26.19 4.30
C MET A 232 6.48 -25.22 3.24
N VAL A 233 5.83 -25.77 2.23
CA VAL A 233 5.01 -25.05 1.25
C VAL A 233 3.64 -25.67 1.27
N MET A 234 2.61 -24.83 1.38
CA MET A 234 1.21 -25.26 1.42
C MET A 234 0.39 -24.47 0.43
N ASP A 235 -0.29 -25.20 -0.45
CA ASP A 235 -1.29 -24.65 -1.34
C ASP A 235 -2.63 -24.50 -0.61
N ALA A 236 -3.30 -23.40 -0.83
CA ALA A 236 -4.62 -23.08 -0.30
C ALA A 236 -5.62 -22.93 -1.48
N PRO A 237 -6.21 -24.02 -1.97
CA PRO A 237 -7.19 -23.97 -3.06
C PRO A 237 -8.39 -23.11 -2.66
N SER A 238 -8.72 -22.12 -3.49
CA SER A 238 -9.80 -21.16 -3.20
C SER A 238 -9.72 -20.50 -1.80
N GLY A 239 -8.49 -20.38 -1.27
CA GLY A 239 -8.20 -19.79 0.03
C GLY A 239 -8.34 -20.74 1.22
N GLU A 240 -8.65 -22.00 1.03
CA GLU A 240 -8.80 -22.97 2.12
C GLU A 240 -7.44 -23.56 2.53
N ILE A 241 -7.05 -23.36 3.79
CA ILE A 241 -5.84 -23.92 4.40
C ILE A 241 -6.27 -25.13 5.23
N GLU A 242 -5.88 -26.32 4.79
CA GLU A 242 -6.14 -27.55 5.50
C GLU A 242 -4.86 -28.06 6.17
N GLY A 243 -4.93 -28.42 7.48
CA GLY A 243 -3.84 -29.11 8.17
C GLY A 243 -2.60 -28.27 8.47
N GLY A 244 -2.76 -27.01 8.84
CA GLY A 244 -1.64 -26.10 9.23
C GLY A 244 -1.04 -26.37 10.61
N GLU A 245 -1.54 -27.34 11.38
CA GLU A 245 -1.05 -27.68 12.72
C GLU A 245 0.39 -28.19 12.69
N GLY A 246 1.24 -27.64 13.57
CA GLY A 246 2.64 -28.04 13.67
C GLY A 246 3.53 -27.62 12.51
N MET A 247 3.10 -26.64 11.70
CA MET A 247 3.87 -26.12 10.58
C MET A 247 5.24 -25.58 11.00
N ALA A 248 6.29 -26.09 10.38
CA ALA A 248 7.66 -25.63 10.64
C ALA A 248 8.01 -24.39 9.80
N LEU A 249 8.56 -23.35 10.45
CA LEU A 249 8.98 -22.10 9.80
C LEU A 249 10.47 -22.17 9.37
N PRO A 250 10.89 -21.50 8.29
CA PRO A 250 10.07 -20.65 7.40
C PRO A 250 9.10 -21.46 6.54
N ALA A 251 7.89 -20.92 6.33
CA ALA A 251 6.86 -21.59 5.53
C ALA A 251 6.19 -20.64 4.54
N LEU A 252 5.68 -21.20 3.45
CA LEU A 252 4.94 -20.49 2.41
C LEU A 252 3.51 -21.03 2.32
N LEU A 253 2.54 -20.17 2.51
CA LEU A 253 1.13 -20.38 2.19
C LEU A 253 0.83 -19.63 0.90
N ARG A 254 0.32 -20.31 -0.12
CA ARG A 254 -0.05 -19.67 -1.38
C ARG A 254 -1.46 -20.03 -1.80
N CYS A 255 -2.27 -19.01 -2.10
CA CYS A 255 -3.60 -19.21 -2.61
C CYS A 255 -3.54 -19.74 -4.05
N THR A 256 -4.22 -20.86 -4.31
CA THR A 256 -4.32 -21.52 -5.62
C THR A 256 -5.79 -21.73 -6.00
N GLY A 257 -6.05 -22.40 -7.15
CA GLY A 257 -7.40 -22.75 -7.59
C GLY A 257 -7.98 -21.76 -8.60
N ASP A 258 -9.30 -21.80 -8.78
CA ASP A 258 -10.02 -21.09 -9.86
C ASP A 258 -9.99 -19.57 -9.66
N MET A 259 -9.79 -18.83 -10.78
CA MET A 259 -9.85 -17.37 -10.84
C MET A 259 -11.26 -16.81 -10.90
N THR A 260 -12.27 -17.65 -11.10
CA THR A 260 -13.69 -17.23 -11.21
C THR A 260 -14.41 -17.14 -9.87
N ALA A 261 -13.77 -17.61 -8.78
CA ALA A 261 -14.33 -17.52 -7.45
C ALA A 261 -14.39 -16.05 -6.95
N ASP A 262 -15.35 -15.74 -6.10
CA ASP A 262 -15.47 -14.45 -5.42
C ASP A 262 -14.16 -14.13 -4.66
N ALA A 263 -13.43 -13.12 -5.14
CA ALA A 263 -12.13 -12.75 -4.61
C ALA A 263 -12.20 -12.35 -3.12
N ALA A 264 -13.27 -11.69 -2.69
CA ALA A 264 -13.44 -11.30 -1.30
C ALA A 264 -13.69 -12.50 -0.39
N LEU A 265 -14.44 -13.50 -0.85
CA LEU A 265 -14.65 -14.75 -0.11
C LEU A 265 -13.34 -15.54 0.00
N VAL A 266 -12.59 -15.65 -1.10
CA VAL A 266 -11.28 -16.33 -1.12
C VAL A 266 -10.30 -15.66 -0.17
N ALA A 267 -10.22 -14.33 -0.19
CA ALA A 267 -9.34 -13.57 0.71
C ALA A 267 -9.72 -13.78 2.19
N ARG A 268 -11.01 -13.79 2.54
CA ARG A 268 -11.47 -14.04 3.91
C ARG A 268 -11.16 -15.47 4.38
N ARG A 269 -11.37 -16.49 3.54
CA ARG A 269 -11.02 -17.88 3.88
C ARG A 269 -9.53 -18.03 4.11
N PHE A 270 -8.72 -17.48 3.19
CA PHE A 270 -7.28 -17.50 3.30
C PHE A 270 -6.80 -16.80 4.57
N ALA A 271 -7.33 -15.62 4.87
CA ALA A 271 -7.01 -14.88 6.08
C ALA A 271 -7.34 -15.64 7.37
N ALA A 272 -8.47 -16.34 7.42
CA ALA A 272 -8.83 -17.16 8.57
C ALA A 272 -7.85 -18.31 8.79
N GLY A 273 -7.43 -18.99 7.71
CA GLY A 273 -6.41 -20.04 7.76
C GLY A 273 -5.02 -19.48 8.15
N VAL A 274 -4.62 -18.34 7.57
CA VAL A 274 -3.36 -17.66 7.95
C VAL A 274 -3.35 -17.30 9.43
N ARG A 275 -4.46 -16.79 9.98
CA ARG A 275 -4.59 -16.51 11.40
C ARG A 275 -4.37 -17.78 12.24
N SER A 276 -5.03 -18.89 11.89
CA SER A 276 -4.86 -20.17 12.59
C SER A 276 -3.39 -20.60 12.60
N VAL A 277 -2.71 -20.52 11.47
CA VAL A 277 -1.26 -20.84 11.36
C VAL A 277 -0.42 -19.90 12.23
N ILE A 278 -0.72 -18.59 12.29
CA ILE A 278 -0.04 -17.63 13.16
C ILE A 278 -0.25 -17.99 14.63
N ASP A 279 -1.45 -18.40 15.01
CA ASP A 279 -1.79 -18.77 16.39
C ASP A 279 -0.98 -19.98 16.86
N ASP A 280 -0.77 -20.96 15.98
CA ASP A 280 -0.02 -22.20 16.25
C ASP A 280 1.49 -21.98 16.19
N THR A 281 2.00 -21.36 15.12
CA THR A 281 3.44 -21.29 14.84
C THR A 281 4.15 -20.11 15.48
N ARG A 282 3.44 -19.04 15.81
CA ARG A 282 3.97 -17.79 16.39
C ARG A 282 5.19 -17.27 15.61
N PRO A 283 5.03 -16.86 14.35
CA PRO A 283 6.14 -16.36 13.55
C PRO A 283 6.69 -15.04 14.13
N ASP A 284 7.99 -14.78 13.94
CA ASP A 284 8.59 -13.48 14.24
C ASP A 284 8.32 -12.47 13.13
N MET A 285 8.04 -12.97 11.92
CA MET A 285 7.81 -12.19 10.71
C MET A 285 6.68 -12.79 9.87
N LEU A 286 5.74 -11.95 9.47
CA LEU A 286 4.70 -12.27 8.49
C LEU A 286 4.92 -11.43 7.22
N MET A 287 5.08 -12.08 6.08
CA MET A 287 5.09 -11.43 4.78
C MET A 287 3.78 -11.70 4.05
N VAL A 288 3.04 -10.65 3.70
CA VAL A 288 1.77 -10.78 2.98
C VAL A 288 1.88 -10.22 1.56
N GLY A 289 1.45 -11.00 0.58
CA GLY A 289 1.43 -10.60 -0.83
C GLY A 289 0.02 -10.40 -1.37
N GLY A 290 -0.25 -9.17 -1.84
CA GLY A 290 -1.54 -8.73 -2.38
C GLY A 290 -2.32 -7.84 -1.42
N GLY A 291 -2.92 -6.76 -1.95
CA GLY A 291 -3.62 -5.75 -1.14
C GLY A 291 -4.85 -6.30 -0.43
N ASP A 292 -5.73 -6.98 -1.16
CA ASP A 292 -6.96 -7.57 -0.59
C ASP A 292 -6.64 -8.67 0.43
N THR A 293 -5.59 -9.45 0.16
CA THR A 293 -5.11 -10.48 1.10
C THR A 293 -4.59 -9.84 2.38
N ALA A 294 -3.78 -8.78 2.26
CA ALA A 294 -3.23 -8.08 3.42
C ALA A 294 -4.34 -7.47 4.28
N LEU A 295 -5.30 -6.80 3.64
CA LEU A 295 -6.46 -6.25 4.34
C LEU A 295 -7.23 -7.33 5.11
N ALA A 296 -7.58 -8.43 4.44
CA ALA A 296 -8.32 -9.53 5.07
C ALA A 296 -7.54 -10.16 6.23
N VAL A 297 -6.22 -10.35 6.09
CA VAL A 297 -5.36 -10.90 7.14
C VAL A 297 -5.30 -9.96 8.35
N PHE A 298 -5.08 -8.65 8.15
CA PHE A 298 -5.05 -7.69 9.27
C PHE A 298 -6.41 -7.57 9.95
N GLN A 299 -7.51 -7.57 9.21
CA GLN A 299 -8.85 -7.61 9.80
C GLN A 299 -9.06 -8.88 10.63
N ALA A 300 -8.65 -10.05 10.13
CA ALA A 300 -8.73 -11.31 10.87
C ALA A 300 -7.87 -11.29 12.16
N LEU A 301 -6.75 -10.58 12.17
CA LEU A 301 -5.89 -10.40 13.34
C LEU A 301 -6.37 -9.30 14.30
N GLY A 302 -7.43 -8.57 13.97
CA GLY A 302 -7.93 -7.45 14.77
C GLY A 302 -7.03 -6.22 14.73
N VAL A 303 -6.17 -6.10 13.73
CA VAL A 303 -5.30 -4.94 13.51
C VAL A 303 -6.11 -3.84 12.84
N ARG A 304 -6.02 -2.62 13.33
CA ARG A 304 -6.74 -1.46 12.78
C ARG A 304 -5.81 -0.40 12.21
N VAL A 305 -4.64 -0.24 12.81
CA VAL A 305 -3.66 0.79 12.41
C VAL A 305 -2.30 0.14 12.21
N LEU A 306 -1.61 0.56 11.15
CA LEU A 306 -0.25 0.15 10.84
C LEU A 306 0.67 1.37 10.95
N ALA A 307 1.86 1.18 11.56
CA ALA A 307 2.89 2.22 11.68
C ALA A 307 4.14 1.77 10.91
N PRO A 308 4.30 2.17 9.63
CA PRO A 308 5.47 1.80 8.83
C PRO A 308 6.76 2.24 9.52
N GLN A 309 7.79 1.37 9.44
CA GLN A 309 9.12 1.63 10.00
C GLN A 309 10.15 1.92 8.92
N GLY A 310 9.85 1.60 7.65
CA GLY A 310 10.72 1.77 6.50
C GLY A 310 10.41 0.74 5.42
N GLU A 311 11.31 0.61 4.45
CA GLU A 311 11.20 -0.37 3.37
C GLU A 311 12.33 -1.41 3.45
N ILE A 312 12.00 -2.67 3.16
CA ILE A 312 12.99 -3.75 2.96
C ILE A 312 13.68 -3.56 1.60
N GLU A 313 12.91 -3.16 0.63
CA GLU A 313 13.29 -2.63 -0.68
C GLU A 313 12.15 -1.76 -1.20
N ALA A 314 12.38 -0.95 -2.22
CA ALA A 314 11.39 -0.03 -2.77
C ALA A 314 10.03 -0.72 -3.04
N GLY A 315 8.96 -0.24 -2.39
CA GLY A 315 7.61 -0.79 -2.48
C GLY A 315 7.34 -2.06 -1.65
N VAL A 316 8.23 -2.38 -0.70
CA VAL A 316 8.03 -3.46 0.28
C VAL A 316 8.16 -2.88 1.69
N PRO A 317 7.16 -2.15 2.17
CA PRO A 317 7.13 -1.60 3.51
C PRO A 317 7.08 -2.69 4.58
N TRP A 318 7.74 -2.41 5.71
CA TRP A 318 7.66 -3.24 6.90
C TRP A 318 7.25 -2.44 8.12
N PHE A 319 6.67 -3.09 9.09
CA PHE A 319 6.15 -2.50 10.32
C PHE A 319 6.00 -3.55 11.41
N GLU A 320 5.84 -3.10 12.65
CA GLU A 320 5.48 -3.94 13.78
C GLU A 320 3.96 -3.94 13.96
N VAL A 321 3.42 -5.12 14.25
CA VAL A 321 1.98 -5.32 14.46
C VAL A 321 1.75 -5.83 15.87
N THR A 322 0.74 -5.26 16.50
CA THR A 322 0.11 -5.84 17.69
C THR A 322 -1.24 -6.40 17.28
N ALA A 323 -1.37 -7.71 17.29
CA ALA A 323 -2.66 -8.37 17.05
C ALA A 323 -3.65 -8.09 18.20
N GLY A 324 -4.94 -8.25 17.94
CA GLY A 324 -6.00 -7.97 18.93
C GLY A 324 -5.90 -8.78 20.24
N ASP A 325 -5.14 -9.86 20.25
CA ASP A 325 -4.79 -10.67 21.43
C ASP A 325 -3.51 -10.25 22.16
N GLY A 326 -2.89 -9.13 21.74
CA GLY A 326 -1.70 -8.55 22.34
C GLY A 326 -0.37 -9.12 21.83
N ARG A 327 -0.36 -10.01 20.83
CA ARG A 327 0.89 -10.52 20.25
C ARG A 327 1.56 -9.48 19.38
N HIS A 328 2.89 -9.42 19.49
CA HIS A 328 3.74 -8.55 18.68
C HIS A 328 4.57 -9.38 17.70
N PHE A 329 4.61 -8.97 16.44
CA PHE A 329 5.48 -9.53 15.41
C PHE A 329 5.67 -8.53 14.28
N ARG A 330 6.72 -8.73 13.48
CA ARG A 330 6.98 -7.89 12.32
C ARG A 330 6.14 -8.34 11.12
N CYS A 331 5.70 -7.37 10.35
CA CYS A 331 5.00 -7.61 9.11
C CYS A 331 5.67 -6.86 7.96
N ALA A 332 5.55 -7.40 6.76
CA ALA A 332 5.75 -6.67 5.52
C ALA A 332 4.62 -6.96 4.55
N VAL A 333 4.32 -5.99 3.71
CA VAL A 333 3.31 -6.12 2.66
C VAL A 333 3.94 -5.80 1.31
N LYS A 334 3.57 -6.57 0.31
CA LYS A 334 4.03 -6.38 -1.06
C LYS A 334 2.87 -6.38 -2.05
N SER A 335 2.82 -5.36 -2.90
CA SER A 335 1.97 -5.40 -4.09
C SER A 335 2.44 -6.50 -5.06
N GLY A 336 1.50 -7.13 -5.78
CA GLY A 336 1.81 -8.23 -6.69
C GLY A 336 2.89 -7.90 -7.72
N GLY A 337 2.84 -6.70 -8.31
CA GLY A 337 3.73 -6.27 -9.38
C GLY A 337 5.08 -5.67 -8.95
N PHE A 338 5.47 -5.80 -7.67
CA PHE A 338 6.66 -5.15 -7.11
C PHE A 338 7.78 -6.13 -6.77
N GLY A 339 8.98 -5.59 -6.67
CA GLY A 339 10.17 -6.30 -6.20
C GLY A 339 10.93 -7.04 -7.31
N LYS A 340 12.10 -7.56 -6.93
CA LYS A 340 13.00 -8.35 -7.76
C LYS A 340 12.72 -9.84 -7.58
N PRO A 341 13.23 -10.73 -8.44
CA PRO A 341 13.00 -12.18 -8.30
C PRO A 341 13.46 -12.78 -6.96
N ASP A 342 14.44 -12.17 -6.29
CA ASP A 342 15.02 -12.61 -5.01
C ASP A 342 14.51 -11.84 -3.79
N SER A 343 13.53 -10.93 -3.96
CA SER A 343 13.01 -10.08 -2.89
C SER A 343 12.60 -10.85 -1.64
N LEU A 344 11.91 -11.98 -1.78
CA LEU A 344 11.43 -12.77 -0.64
C LEU A 344 12.56 -13.42 0.17
N LEU A 345 13.72 -13.67 -0.44
CA LEU A 345 14.87 -14.22 0.26
C LEU A 345 15.49 -13.27 1.28
N ARG A 346 15.23 -11.96 1.15
CA ARG A 346 15.71 -10.93 2.09
C ARG A 346 15.03 -10.98 3.45
N LEU A 347 13.87 -11.63 3.54
CA LEU A 347 13.10 -11.74 4.78
C LEU A 347 13.50 -12.94 5.62
N VAL A 348 14.38 -13.81 5.11
CA VAL A 348 14.79 -15.04 5.79
C VAL A 348 16.29 -15.04 6.05
N LEU A 349 16.69 -15.28 7.30
CA LEU A 349 18.08 -15.57 7.63
C LEU A 349 18.45 -16.92 7.02
N TRP A 350 19.21 -16.85 5.94
CA TRP A 350 19.72 -18.00 5.24
C TRP A 350 21.25 -18.07 5.38
N ASN A 351 21.75 -19.08 6.08
CA ASN A 351 23.16 -19.41 5.98
C ASN A 351 23.34 -20.11 4.62
N ARG A 352 23.88 -19.42 3.63
CA ARG A 352 24.53 -20.13 2.54
C ARG A 352 25.59 -21.02 3.19
N ALA A 353 25.38 -22.34 3.14
CA ALA A 353 26.48 -23.25 3.39
C ALA A 353 27.60 -22.86 2.43
N ALA A 354 28.77 -22.57 3.00
CA ALA A 354 29.98 -22.22 2.28
C ALA A 354 30.40 -23.35 1.33
#